data_077f22bebed40eeeb63b12350f169692
#
_entry.id   077f22bebed40eeeb63b12350f169692
#
_cell.length_a   1.000
_cell.length_b   1.000
_cell.length_c   1.000
_cell.angle_alpha   90.00
_cell.angle_beta   90.00
_cell.angle_gamma   90.00
#
_symmetry.space_group_name_H-M   'P 1'
#
loop_
_entity.id
_entity.type
_entity.pdbx_description
1 polymer ?
#
loop_
_entity_poly.entity_id
_entity_poly.type
_entity_poly.pdbx_seq_one_letter_code
_entity_poly.pdbx_strand_id
1 'polypeptide(L)'
;MATAPLRRSLSLWQVSLSGIGVILGAGVYALIGPAAGQAGNALWLAFVLAGLTAGLTAYAYARLARLAPRNSPEFQYTALAFGARPGFVAGTLMLLADVLAAATVTIGFGGYLEHLAGTPTVVNALALTVALGAILWLGVEQSIAVAIVLTGLEALGLLLVIAVGMPSWPATDYLTAPRGLTGVSSAAAIIFFAYLGFDELGNFAEEMRRPDRDLPRALLISMVATTVIYVLVALSAVAVVDAERLGASAAPLALVVGRVLGKHADMVLSLLALAATANTVLLLLAASARSIYGMAAAGVLPARLAHVGRTAVPVDATVLVLTVQAVLVVVGTLRQVAAITDAVVLVSFMFVNASLCWLAARHRTPSRGGRRIAETLIPSLAFVLCAWLLLHAGLASLLSAAGLMVVLVLLGSLSSIPHMGYRR
;
A
#
# COMPACT_ATOMS: atom_id res chain seq x y z
N MET A 1 -17.68 -7.04 -27.35
CA MET A 1 -18.03 -8.37 -26.79
C MET A 1 -18.40 -8.15 -25.33
N ALA A 2 -19.60 -8.49 -24.90
CA ALA A 2 -19.98 -8.45 -23.50
C ALA A 2 -19.24 -9.59 -22.77
N THR A 3 -18.33 -9.24 -21.89
CA THR A 3 -17.67 -10.19 -21.00
C THR A 3 -18.72 -10.87 -20.12
N ALA A 4 -18.67 -12.18 -20.01
CA ALA A 4 -19.58 -12.92 -19.12
C ALA A 4 -19.43 -12.37 -17.68
N PRO A 5 -20.53 -12.19 -16.92
CA PRO A 5 -20.46 -11.68 -15.57
C PRO A 5 -19.67 -12.65 -14.68
N LEU A 6 -18.80 -12.09 -13.82
CA LEU A 6 -18.02 -12.86 -12.85
C LEU A 6 -18.96 -13.65 -11.91
N ARG A 7 -18.55 -14.85 -11.53
CA ARG A 7 -19.36 -15.72 -10.67
C ARG A 7 -19.29 -15.22 -9.22
N ARG A 8 -20.41 -14.83 -8.65
CA ARG A 8 -20.52 -14.39 -7.25
C ARG A 8 -20.38 -15.58 -6.29
N SER A 9 -19.16 -15.90 -5.91
CA SER A 9 -18.82 -17.05 -5.07
C SER A 9 -18.23 -16.69 -3.71
N LEU A 10 -17.58 -15.51 -3.59
CA LEU A 10 -16.81 -15.12 -2.42
C LEU A 10 -17.70 -14.79 -1.21
N SER A 11 -17.32 -15.37 -0.05
CA SER A 11 -17.92 -15.13 1.26
C SER A 11 -17.21 -13.98 1.99
N LEU A 12 -17.86 -13.43 3.04
CA LEU A 12 -17.27 -12.43 3.94
C LEU A 12 -15.87 -12.85 4.44
N TRP A 13 -15.75 -14.10 4.95
CA TRP A 13 -14.49 -14.56 5.56
C TRP A 13 -13.38 -14.73 4.53
N GLN A 14 -13.68 -15.21 3.33
CA GLN A 14 -12.67 -15.30 2.26
C GLN A 14 -12.11 -13.93 1.90
N VAL A 15 -12.97 -12.94 1.71
CA VAL A 15 -12.53 -11.57 1.40
C VAL A 15 -11.81 -10.93 2.59
N SER A 16 -12.26 -11.16 3.83
CA SER A 16 -11.55 -10.64 5.02
C SER A 16 -10.16 -11.25 5.16
N LEU A 17 -10.01 -12.56 4.99
CA LEU A 17 -8.70 -13.23 5.06
C LEU A 17 -7.78 -12.80 3.91
N SER A 18 -8.33 -12.67 2.69
CA SER A 18 -7.57 -12.11 1.57
C SER A 18 -7.11 -10.69 1.87
N GLY A 19 -7.99 -9.85 2.42
CA GLY A 19 -7.65 -8.49 2.81
C GLY A 19 -6.57 -8.40 3.88
N ILE A 20 -6.66 -9.23 4.92
CA ILE A 20 -5.59 -9.33 5.92
C ILE A 20 -4.27 -9.70 5.22
N GLY A 21 -4.29 -10.69 4.32
CA GLY A 21 -3.11 -11.14 3.62
C GLY A 21 -2.49 -10.09 2.70
N VAL A 22 -3.31 -9.33 1.98
CA VAL A 22 -2.83 -8.26 1.10
C VAL A 22 -2.20 -7.12 1.91
N ILE A 23 -2.82 -6.73 3.04
CA ILE A 23 -2.31 -5.65 3.89
C ILE A 23 -1.08 -6.11 4.68
N LEU A 24 -1.01 -7.37 5.17
CA LEU A 24 0.14 -7.85 5.95
C LEU A 24 1.47 -7.89 5.18
N GLY A 25 1.48 -7.59 3.91
CA GLY A 25 2.63 -7.65 3.00
C GLY A 25 3.95 -7.08 3.53
N ALA A 26 4.90 -6.93 2.64
CA ALA A 26 6.29 -6.56 2.92
C ALA A 26 6.51 -5.21 3.64
N GLY A 27 5.51 -4.32 3.68
CA GLY A 27 5.64 -2.95 4.19
C GLY A 27 6.12 -2.89 5.64
N VAL A 28 5.57 -3.71 6.54
CA VAL A 28 5.98 -3.71 7.95
C VAL A 28 7.41 -4.23 8.12
N TYR A 29 7.81 -5.25 7.36
CA TYR A 29 9.17 -5.79 7.40
C TYR A 29 10.22 -4.72 7.02
N ALA A 30 9.94 -3.92 6.01
CA ALA A 30 10.86 -2.92 5.51
C ALA A 30 10.86 -1.63 6.34
N LEU A 31 9.71 -1.16 6.83
CA LEU A 31 9.55 0.20 7.32
C LEU A 31 9.42 0.35 8.83
N ILE A 32 9.27 -0.76 9.58
CA ILE A 32 9.19 -0.69 11.05
C ILE A 32 10.45 -0.08 11.68
N GLY A 33 11.64 -0.34 11.14
CA GLY A 33 12.90 0.23 11.60
C GLY A 33 12.93 1.76 11.46
N PRO A 34 12.83 2.30 10.22
CA PRO A 34 12.74 3.74 9.99
C PRO A 34 11.67 4.45 10.83
N ALA A 35 10.51 3.83 11.05
CA ALA A 35 9.45 4.36 11.88
C ALA A 35 9.82 4.36 13.37
N ALA A 36 10.44 3.28 13.88
CA ALA A 36 10.92 3.21 15.27
C ALA A 36 11.92 4.32 15.58
N GLY A 37 12.85 4.61 14.66
CA GLY A 37 13.80 5.70 14.77
C GLY A 37 13.17 7.11 14.87
N GLN A 38 11.88 7.28 14.49
CA GLN A 38 11.13 8.53 14.65
C GLN A 38 10.32 8.55 15.95
N ALA A 39 9.55 7.48 16.22
CA ALA A 39 8.58 7.42 17.30
C ALA A 39 9.18 6.97 18.64
N GLY A 40 10.36 6.35 18.64
CA GLY A 40 10.88 5.71 19.86
C GLY A 40 10.01 4.52 20.27
N ASN A 41 9.85 4.32 21.59
CA ASN A 41 9.03 3.25 22.12
C ASN A 41 7.52 3.47 21.91
N ALA A 42 7.11 4.71 21.59
CA ALA A 42 5.72 5.03 21.24
C ALA A 42 5.37 4.63 19.77
N LEU A 43 6.16 3.79 19.12
CA LEU A 43 5.93 3.28 17.76
C LEU A 43 4.53 2.70 17.56
N TRP A 44 3.96 2.03 18.55
CA TRP A 44 2.61 1.49 18.50
C TRP A 44 1.53 2.54 18.25
N LEU A 45 1.71 3.77 18.76
CA LEU A 45 0.79 4.89 18.49
C LEU A 45 0.84 5.30 17.01
N ALA A 46 2.00 5.19 16.37
CA ALA A 46 2.14 5.45 14.93
C ALA A 46 1.33 4.45 14.11
N PHE A 47 1.35 3.16 14.47
CA PHE A 47 0.50 2.14 13.83
C PHE A 47 -0.98 2.37 14.07
N VAL A 48 -1.38 2.78 15.29
CA VAL A 48 -2.78 3.12 15.58
C VAL A 48 -3.23 4.31 14.73
N LEU A 49 -2.41 5.37 14.63
CA LEU A 49 -2.74 6.57 13.86
C LEU A 49 -2.83 6.27 12.36
N ALA A 50 -1.88 5.52 11.81
CA ALA A 50 -1.90 5.10 10.42
C ALA A 50 -3.08 4.17 10.13
N GLY A 51 -3.33 3.17 10.99
CA GLY A 51 -4.46 2.26 10.88
C GLY A 51 -5.82 2.93 10.98
N LEU A 52 -5.95 3.94 11.87
CA LEU A 52 -7.15 4.76 11.96
C LEU A 52 -7.39 5.54 10.66
N THR A 53 -6.35 6.18 10.11
CA THR A 53 -6.43 6.94 8.86
C THR A 53 -6.82 6.04 7.69
N ALA A 54 -6.18 4.87 7.56
CA ALA A 54 -6.49 3.89 6.54
C ALA A 54 -7.90 3.30 6.71
N GLY A 55 -8.31 2.96 7.94
CA GLY A 55 -9.64 2.42 8.24
C GLY A 55 -10.79 3.39 7.94
N LEU A 56 -10.62 4.68 8.26
CA LEU A 56 -11.59 5.71 7.91
C LEU A 56 -11.66 5.93 6.39
N THR A 57 -10.52 5.85 5.67
CA THR A 57 -10.48 5.89 4.20
C THR A 57 -11.12 4.64 3.60
N ALA A 58 -10.87 3.45 4.15
CA ALA A 58 -11.52 2.21 3.74
C ALA A 58 -13.06 2.28 3.83
N TYR A 59 -13.60 3.02 4.81
CA TYR A 59 -15.04 3.30 4.86
C TYR A 59 -15.50 4.08 3.61
N ALA A 60 -14.73 5.08 3.14
CA ALA A 60 -15.07 5.81 1.92
C ALA A 60 -15.05 4.89 0.69
N TYR A 61 -14.04 4.04 0.56
CA TYR A 61 -13.97 3.01 -0.50
C TYR A 61 -15.19 2.09 -0.47
N ALA A 62 -15.53 1.55 0.71
CA ALA A 62 -16.69 0.67 0.87
C ALA A 62 -18.02 1.31 0.47
N ARG A 63 -18.14 2.63 0.66
CA ARG A 63 -19.36 3.37 0.29
C ARG A 63 -19.39 3.71 -1.19
N LEU A 64 -18.25 4.14 -1.76
CA LEU A 64 -18.13 4.53 -3.16
C LEU A 64 -18.18 3.32 -4.11
N ALA A 65 -17.65 2.16 -3.70
CA ALA A 65 -17.73 0.91 -4.47
C ALA A 65 -19.17 0.51 -4.83
N ARG A 66 -20.15 0.89 -4.00
CA ARG A 66 -21.58 0.66 -4.30
C ARG A 66 -22.13 1.59 -5.40
N LEU A 67 -21.54 2.77 -5.56
CA LEU A 67 -21.98 3.78 -6.53
C LEU A 67 -21.30 3.58 -7.88
N ALA A 68 -20.05 3.08 -7.89
CA ALA A 68 -19.24 2.84 -9.07
C ALA A 68 -18.44 1.54 -8.91
N PRO A 69 -19.06 0.35 -9.05
CA PRO A 69 -18.38 -0.94 -8.96
C PRO A 69 -17.60 -1.21 -10.26
N ARG A 70 -16.40 -0.66 -10.40
CA ARG A 70 -15.54 -0.83 -11.59
C ARG A 70 -14.07 -0.78 -11.20
N ASN A 71 -13.22 -1.32 -12.05
CA ASN A 71 -11.77 -1.25 -11.90
C ASN A 71 -11.26 0.20 -11.85
N SER A 72 -10.10 0.43 -11.23
CA SER A 72 -9.51 1.76 -10.97
C SER A 72 -10.39 2.65 -10.09
N PRO A 73 -10.57 2.26 -8.82
CA PRO A 73 -11.51 2.92 -7.88
C PRO A 73 -11.24 4.43 -7.75
N GLU A 74 -9.99 4.88 -7.60
CA GLU A 74 -9.60 6.27 -7.39
C GLU A 74 -10.04 7.16 -8.58
N PHE A 75 -9.81 6.66 -9.80
CA PHE A 75 -10.30 7.33 -11.01
C PHE A 75 -11.83 7.43 -11.01
N GLN A 76 -12.51 6.30 -10.81
CA GLN A 76 -13.97 6.21 -10.91
C GLN A 76 -14.69 7.05 -9.85
N TYR A 77 -14.24 6.94 -8.60
CA TYR A 77 -14.86 7.66 -7.47
C TYR A 77 -14.66 9.16 -7.60
N THR A 78 -13.45 9.59 -7.99
CA THR A 78 -13.15 11.00 -8.18
C THR A 78 -13.85 11.56 -9.41
N ALA A 79 -13.92 10.79 -10.51
CA ALA A 79 -14.64 11.21 -11.71
C ALA A 79 -16.16 11.34 -11.48
N LEU A 80 -16.75 10.46 -10.66
CA LEU A 80 -18.16 10.53 -10.30
C LEU A 80 -18.50 11.82 -9.52
N ALA A 81 -17.59 12.29 -8.68
CA ALA A 81 -17.77 13.48 -7.85
C ALA A 81 -17.42 14.78 -8.59
N PHE A 82 -16.26 14.82 -9.24
CA PHE A 82 -15.62 16.04 -9.71
C PHE A 82 -15.40 16.08 -11.24
N GLY A 83 -15.68 14.97 -11.95
CA GLY A 83 -15.49 14.86 -13.40
C GLY A 83 -14.20 14.15 -13.81
N ALA A 84 -14.07 13.88 -15.12
CA ALA A 84 -13.03 13.02 -15.67
C ALA A 84 -11.59 13.52 -15.43
N ARG A 85 -11.33 14.84 -15.46
CA ARG A 85 -9.99 15.38 -15.25
C ARG A 85 -9.44 15.16 -13.85
N PRO A 86 -10.16 15.52 -12.74
CA PRO A 86 -9.71 15.15 -11.40
C PRO A 86 -9.61 13.63 -11.20
N GLY A 87 -10.52 12.85 -11.80
CA GLY A 87 -10.44 11.39 -11.80
C GLY A 87 -9.13 10.89 -12.42
N PHE A 88 -8.75 11.41 -13.57
CA PHE A 88 -7.47 11.09 -14.23
C PHE A 88 -6.28 11.36 -13.30
N VAL A 89 -6.27 12.52 -12.63
CA VAL A 89 -5.19 12.86 -11.69
C VAL A 89 -5.13 11.83 -10.54
N ALA A 90 -6.25 11.55 -9.89
CA ALA A 90 -6.30 10.61 -8.77
C ALA A 90 -5.87 9.18 -9.17
N GLY A 91 -6.37 8.66 -10.29
CA GLY A 91 -6.03 7.34 -10.79
C GLY A 91 -4.57 7.24 -11.23
N THR A 92 -4.01 8.28 -11.86
CA THR A 92 -2.60 8.27 -12.28
C THR A 92 -1.66 8.42 -11.08
N LEU A 93 -2.05 9.18 -10.04
CA LEU A 93 -1.29 9.22 -8.78
C LEU A 93 -1.20 7.84 -8.16
N MET A 94 -2.30 7.07 -8.13
CA MET A 94 -2.28 5.71 -7.58
C MET A 94 -1.39 4.77 -8.39
N LEU A 95 -1.46 4.82 -9.72
CA LEU A 95 -0.54 4.06 -10.58
C LEU A 95 0.93 4.39 -10.30
N LEU A 96 1.27 5.66 -10.13
CA LEU A 96 2.64 6.07 -9.76
C LEU A 96 3.01 5.59 -8.37
N ALA A 97 2.06 5.59 -7.43
CA ALA A 97 2.26 5.06 -6.10
C ALA A 97 2.63 3.56 -6.11
N ASP A 98 2.00 2.75 -6.98
CA ASP A 98 2.32 1.32 -7.11
C ASP A 98 3.76 1.10 -7.58
N VAL A 99 4.24 1.89 -8.55
CA VAL A 99 5.64 1.81 -9.03
C VAL A 99 6.63 2.25 -7.94
N LEU A 100 6.31 3.31 -7.22
CA LEU A 100 7.09 3.79 -6.08
C LEU A 100 7.09 2.77 -4.93
N ALA A 101 5.95 2.13 -4.68
CA ALA A 101 5.81 1.06 -3.70
C ALA A 101 6.66 -0.15 -4.06
N ALA A 102 6.65 -0.57 -5.33
CA ALA A 102 7.51 -1.63 -5.81
C ALA A 102 9.00 -1.31 -5.57
N ALA A 103 9.45 -0.08 -5.85
CA ALA A 103 10.82 0.36 -5.59
C ALA A 103 11.14 0.34 -4.07
N THR A 104 10.23 0.84 -3.23
CA THR A 104 10.38 0.83 -1.76
C THR A 104 10.60 -0.58 -1.24
N VAL A 105 9.74 -1.52 -1.62
CA VAL A 105 9.82 -2.93 -1.16
C VAL A 105 11.06 -3.61 -1.72
N THR A 106 11.47 -3.28 -2.95
CA THR A 106 12.70 -3.80 -3.58
C THR A 106 13.95 -3.35 -2.82
N ILE A 107 14.01 -2.11 -2.36
CA ILE A 107 15.11 -1.63 -1.50
C ILE A 107 15.06 -2.37 -0.15
N GLY A 108 13.89 -2.60 0.42
CA GLY A 108 13.70 -3.41 1.63
C GLY A 108 14.23 -4.84 1.47
N PHE A 109 13.91 -5.51 0.36
CA PHE A 109 14.50 -6.81 0.00
C PHE A 109 16.02 -6.75 -0.02
N GLY A 110 16.57 -5.72 -0.69
CA GLY A 110 18.01 -5.50 -0.78
C GLY A 110 18.67 -5.42 0.59
N GLY A 111 18.05 -4.73 1.56
CA GLY A 111 18.52 -4.62 2.94
C GLY A 111 18.53 -5.95 3.70
N TYR A 112 17.48 -6.76 3.58
CA TYR A 112 17.46 -8.12 4.17
C TYR A 112 18.52 -9.05 3.56
N LEU A 113 18.72 -8.96 2.24
CA LEU A 113 19.77 -9.76 1.59
C LEU A 113 21.18 -9.26 1.95
N GLU A 114 21.40 -7.96 2.10
CA GLU A 114 22.65 -7.38 2.63
C GLU A 114 22.93 -7.92 4.03
N HIS A 115 21.92 -7.96 4.91
CA HIS A 115 22.05 -8.51 6.25
C HIS A 115 22.52 -10.00 6.25
N LEU A 116 22.01 -10.80 5.31
CA LEU A 116 22.35 -12.22 5.20
C LEU A 116 23.68 -12.50 4.47
N ALA A 117 23.91 -11.80 3.36
CA ALA A 117 24.98 -12.13 2.41
C ALA A 117 26.13 -11.13 2.43
N GLY A 118 25.98 -9.97 3.10
CA GLY A 118 26.99 -8.90 3.13
C GLY A 118 27.15 -8.15 1.81
N THR A 119 26.27 -8.38 0.82
CA THR A 119 26.29 -7.71 -0.48
C THR A 119 25.56 -6.39 -0.41
N PRO A 120 25.96 -5.31 -1.16
CA PRO A 120 25.32 -4.00 -1.05
C PRO A 120 23.82 -4.02 -1.39
N THR A 121 23.00 -3.31 -0.60
CA THR A 121 21.55 -3.18 -0.78
C THR A 121 21.15 -2.89 -2.23
N VAL A 122 21.79 -1.91 -2.88
CA VAL A 122 21.45 -1.49 -4.25
C VAL A 122 21.71 -2.60 -5.27
N VAL A 123 22.80 -3.37 -5.11
CA VAL A 123 23.13 -4.51 -5.99
C VAL A 123 22.07 -5.59 -5.87
N ASN A 124 21.68 -5.92 -4.64
CA ASN A 124 20.65 -6.90 -4.32
C ASN A 124 19.29 -6.50 -4.90
N ALA A 125 18.92 -5.24 -4.72
CA ALA A 125 17.68 -4.67 -5.22
C ALA A 125 17.61 -4.69 -6.75
N LEU A 126 18.71 -4.32 -7.44
CA LEU A 126 18.79 -4.40 -8.89
C LEU A 126 18.76 -5.86 -9.39
N ALA A 127 19.43 -6.78 -8.70
CA ALA A 127 19.39 -8.21 -9.04
C ALA A 127 17.94 -8.74 -8.95
N LEU A 128 17.19 -8.38 -7.90
CA LEU A 128 15.77 -8.71 -7.79
C LEU A 128 14.96 -8.11 -8.95
N THR A 129 15.18 -6.82 -9.26
CA THR A 129 14.47 -6.15 -10.37
C THR A 129 14.66 -6.89 -11.69
N VAL A 130 15.89 -7.30 -12.00
CA VAL A 130 16.21 -8.07 -13.21
C VAL A 130 15.57 -9.46 -13.18
N ALA A 131 15.66 -10.17 -12.05
CA ALA A 131 15.10 -11.51 -11.89
C ALA A 131 13.57 -11.49 -12.05
N LEU A 132 12.87 -10.57 -11.39
CA LEU A 132 11.42 -10.44 -11.49
C LEU A 132 10.99 -9.93 -12.88
N GLY A 133 11.78 -9.04 -13.49
CA GLY A 133 11.58 -8.63 -14.88
C GLY A 133 11.62 -9.81 -15.84
N ALA A 134 12.58 -10.72 -15.67
CA ALA A 134 12.66 -11.95 -16.48
C ALA A 134 11.45 -12.87 -16.25
N ILE A 135 11.00 -13.03 -14.99
CA ILE A 135 9.81 -13.82 -14.65
C ILE A 135 8.56 -13.24 -15.32
N LEU A 136 8.37 -11.92 -15.23
CA LEU A 136 7.25 -11.24 -15.89
C LEU A 136 7.30 -11.41 -17.40
N TRP A 137 8.49 -11.32 -18.01
CA TRP A 137 8.68 -11.49 -19.47
C TRP A 137 8.33 -12.88 -19.97
N LEU A 138 8.59 -13.89 -19.14
CA LEU A 138 8.19 -15.28 -19.43
C LEU A 138 6.66 -15.49 -19.35
N GLY A 139 5.90 -14.51 -18.88
CA GLY A 139 4.45 -14.60 -18.71
C GLY A 139 4.02 -15.56 -17.61
N VAL A 140 4.88 -15.77 -16.63
CA VAL A 140 4.56 -16.65 -15.48
C VAL A 140 3.53 -15.96 -14.60
N GLU A 141 2.32 -16.48 -14.61
CA GLU A 141 1.28 -16.06 -13.66
C GLU A 141 1.53 -16.74 -12.33
N GLN A 142 1.51 -15.94 -11.25
CA GLN A 142 1.63 -16.50 -9.92
C GLN A 142 0.42 -17.37 -9.60
N SER A 143 0.67 -18.61 -9.18
CA SER A 143 -0.40 -19.49 -8.71
C SER A 143 -1.02 -18.91 -7.41
N ILE A 144 -2.35 -18.91 -7.34
CA ILE A 144 -3.09 -18.54 -6.12
C ILE A 144 -2.60 -19.34 -4.90
N ALA A 145 -2.26 -20.62 -5.10
CA ALA A 145 -1.71 -21.46 -4.04
C ALA A 145 -0.37 -20.94 -3.51
N VAL A 146 0.51 -20.47 -4.41
CA VAL A 146 1.81 -19.87 -4.00
C VAL A 146 1.58 -18.58 -3.22
N ALA A 147 0.67 -17.72 -3.67
CA ALA A 147 0.32 -16.49 -2.97
C ALA A 147 -0.20 -16.77 -1.55
N ILE A 148 -1.11 -17.75 -1.38
CA ILE A 148 -1.63 -18.15 -0.06
C ILE A 148 -0.51 -18.65 0.86
N VAL A 149 0.40 -19.50 0.34
CA VAL A 149 1.52 -20.02 1.13
C VAL A 149 2.45 -18.90 1.57
N LEU A 150 2.82 -18.00 0.66
CA LEU A 150 3.70 -16.88 0.98
C LEU A 150 3.07 -15.93 2.01
N THR A 151 1.79 -15.57 1.86
CA THR A 151 1.05 -14.79 2.85
C THR A 151 0.98 -15.48 4.21
N GLY A 152 0.79 -16.81 4.22
CA GLY A 152 0.83 -17.59 5.45
C GLY A 152 2.20 -17.52 6.14
N LEU A 153 3.27 -17.62 5.39
CA LEU A 153 4.64 -17.47 5.89
C LEU A 153 4.92 -16.05 6.42
N GLU A 154 4.44 -15.02 5.74
CA GLU A 154 4.52 -13.63 6.20
C GLU A 154 3.84 -13.46 7.57
N ALA A 155 2.62 -13.93 7.70
CA ALA A 155 1.87 -13.88 8.96
C ALA A 155 2.59 -14.66 10.08
N LEU A 156 3.14 -15.85 9.79
CA LEU A 156 3.91 -16.64 10.74
C LEU A 156 5.17 -15.90 11.22
N GLY A 157 5.87 -15.20 10.32
CA GLY A 157 7.01 -14.37 10.67
C GLY A 157 6.64 -13.26 11.67
N LEU A 158 5.53 -12.57 11.46
CA LEU A 158 5.05 -11.53 12.37
C LEU A 158 4.61 -12.12 13.72
N LEU A 159 3.92 -13.27 13.71
CA LEU A 159 3.53 -13.96 14.94
C LEU A 159 4.76 -14.43 15.74
N LEU A 160 5.82 -14.85 15.06
CA LEU A 160 7.09 -15.19 15.70
C LEU A 160 7.71 -13.99 16.41
N VAL A 161 7.73 -12.80 15.76
CA VAL A 161 8.20 -11.55 16.37
C VAL A 161 7.39 -11.22 17.64
N ILE A 162 6.06 -11.36 17.58
CA ILE A 162 5.19 -11.11 18.73
C ILE A 162 5.52 -12.07 19.87
N ALA A 163 5.59 -13.37 19.57
CA ALA A 163 5.85 -14.41 20.58
C ALA A 163 7.20 -14.21 21.28
N VAL A 164 8.22 -13.84 20.52
CA VAL A 164 9.58 -13.58 21.02
C VAL A 164 9.66 -12.33 21.88
N GLY A 165 8.92 -11.26 21.52
CA GLY A 165 8.94 -10.00 22.23
C GLY A 165 8.05 -9.95 23.48
N MET A 166 6.99 -10.76 23.53
CA MET A 166 5.99 -10.74 24.61
C MET A 166 6.57 -10.84 26.04
N PRO A 167 7.60 -11.68 26.31
CA PRO A 167 8.20 -11.75 27.65
C PRO A 167 8.85 -10.43 28.11
N SER A 168 9.24 -9.56 27.18
CA SER A 168 9.89 -8.27 27.50
C SER A 168 8.92 -7.12 27.69
N TRP A 169 7.62 -7.31 27.41
CA TRP A 169 6.61 -6.24 27.48
C TRP A 169 6.50 -5.57 28.86
N PRO A 170 6.49 -6.31 29.99
CA PRO A 170 6.31 -5.68 31.31
C PRO A 170 7.44 -4.74 31.73
N ALA A 171 8.62 -4.89 31.14
CA ALA A 171 9.81 -4.10 31.48
C ALA A 171 9.98 -2.83 30.61
N THR A 172 9.10 -2.60 29.63
CA THR A 172 9.27 -1.57 28.60
C THR A 172 8.36 -0.37 28.88
N ASP A 173 8.93 0.84 28.89
CA ASP A 173 8.15 2.08 28.87
C ASP A 173 7.72 2.41 27.43
N TYR A 174 6.46 2.18 27.12
CA TYR A 174 5.86 2.39 25.79
C TYR A 174 5.43 3.83 25.50
N LEU A 175 5.59 4.75 26.46
CA LEU A 175 5.24 6.16 26.26
C LEU A 175 6.45 7.03 25.96
N THR A 176 7.66 6.48 26.02
CA THR A 176 8.88 7.21 25.66
C THR A 176 8.88 7.52 24.16
N ALA A 177 8.64 8.79 23.85
CA ALA A 177 8.65 9.36 22.51
C ALA A 177 9.69 10.50 22.46
N PRO A 178 10.94 10.25 22.03
CA PRO A 178 12.01 11.27 22.09
C PRO A 178 11.70 12.54 21.30
N ARG A 179 10.89 12.44 20.26
CA ARG A 179 10.43 13.56 19.41
C ARG A 179 8.98 13.94 19.64
N GLY A 180 8.37 13.43 20.72
CA GLY A 180 6.97 13.68 21.07
C GLY A 180 5.98 13.33 19.94
N LEU A 181 4.88 14.07 19.86
CA LEU A 181 3.82 13.85 18.88
C LEU A 181 4.31 13.99 17.42
N THR A 182 5.26 14.89 17.15
CA THR A 182 5.84 15.07 15.81
C THR A 182 6.56 13.82 15.35
N GLY A 183 7.33 13.16 16.25
CA GLY A 183 7.99 11.89 15.95
C GLY A 183 7.01 10.77 15.67
N VAL A 184 5.95 10.65 16.48
CA VAL A 184 4.88 9.67 16.27
C VAL A 184 4.15 9.93 14.95
N SER A 185 3.83 11.19 14.62
CA SER A 185 3.17 11.54 13.35
C SER A 185 4.05 11.25 12.14
N SER A 186 5.36 11.55 12.24
CA SER A 186 6.32 11.23 11.16
C SER A 186 6.49 9.71 10.99
N ALA A 187 6.50 8.94 12.08
CA ALA A 187 6.51 7.50 12.03
C ALA A 187 5.21 6.95 11.42
N ALA A 188 4.06 7.53 11.78
CA ALA A 188 2.77 7.15 11.21
C ALA A 188 2.72 7.43 9.70
N ALA A 189 3.30 8.54 9.25
CA ALA A 189 3.42 8.84 7.82
C ALA A 189 4.28 7.80 7.09
N ILE A 190 5.40 7.32 7.69
CA ILE A 190 6.25 6.28 7.10
C ILE A 190 5.55 4.91 7.10
N ILE A 191 4.89 4.56 8.22
CA ILE A 191 4.29 3.23 8.38
C ILE A 191 2.92 3.11 7.69
N PHE A 192 2.36 4.23 7.23
CA PHE A 192 1.12 4.23 6.47
C PHE A 192 1.21 3.33 5.23
N PHE A 193 2.39 3.26 4.63
CA PHE A 193 2.74 2.31 3.57
C PHE A 193 2.34 0.86 3.90
N ALA A 194 2.53 0.42 5.15
CA ALA A 194 2.24 -0.95 5.54
C ALA A 194 0.73 -1.27 5.54
N TYR A 195 -0.12 -0.26 5.46
CA TYR A 195 -1.57 -0.44 5.36
C TYR A 195 -2.09 -0.43 3.91
N LEU A 196 -1.24 -0.17 2.91
CA LEU A 196 -1.66 -0.21 1.50
C LEU A 196 -2.13 -1.60 1.11
N GLY A 197 -3.05 -1.66 0.15
CA GLY A 197 -3.68 -2.90 -0.31
C GLY A 197 -5.13 -3.08 0.15
N PHE A 198 -5.62 -2.33 1.15
CA PHE A 198 -7.05 -2.38 1.50
C PHE A 198 -7.96 -1.86 0.38
N ASP A 199 -7.46 -0.94 -0.44
CA ASP A 199 -8.10 -0.37 -1.63
C ASP A 199 -8.40 -1.45 -2.68
N GLU A 200 -7.54 -2.46 -2.81
CA GLU A 200 -7.72 -3.61 -3.69
C GLU A 200 -8.94 -4.47 -3.34
N LEU A 201 -9.40 -4.45 -2.07
CA LEU A 201 -10.58 -5.20 -1.65
C LEU A 201 -11.85 -4.74 -2.39
N GLY A 202 -11.86 -3.49 -2.86
CA GLY A 202 -12.94 -2.97 -3.71
C GLY A 202 -13.15 -3.76 -4.99
N ASN A 203 -12.09 -4.33 -5.54
CA ASN A 203 -12.12 -5.12 -6.77
C ASN A 203 -12.84 -6.47 -6.58
N PHE A 204 -12.90 -7.02 -5.35
CA PHE A 204 -13.64 -8.24 -5.05
C PHE A 204 -15.16 -8.03 -4.98
N ALA A 205 -15.66 -6.78 -5.01
CA ALA A 205 -17.08 -6.47 -4.88
C ALA A 205 -17.95 -7.21 -5.93
N GLU A 206 -17.45 -7.37 -7.17
CA GLU A 206 -18.18 -8.04 -8.25
C GLU A 206 -18.31 -9.56 -8.03
N GLU A 207 -17.40 -10.17 -7.29
CA GLU A 207 -17.34 -11.61 -7.01
C GLU A 207 -18.01 -11.99 -5.67
N MET A 208 -18.35 -11.00 -4.84
CA MET A 208 -18.99 -11.24 -3.54
C MET A 208 -20.47 -11.62 -3.68
N ARG A 209 -20.94 -12.53 -2.83
CA ARG A 209 -22.35 -12.94 -2.78
C ARG A 209 -23.27 -11.80 -2.34
N ARG A 210 -22.81 -10.95 -1.41
CA ARG A 210 -23.58 -9.82 -0.84
C ARG A 210 -22.66 -8.60 -0.67
N PRO A 211 -22.19 -7.98 -1.77
CA PRO A 211 -21.18 -6.93 -1.72
C PRO A 211 -21.60 -5.75 -0.83
N ASP A 212 -22.87 -5.35 -0.90
CA ASP A 212 -23.39 -4.22 -0.13
C ASP A 212 -23.26 -4.35 1.38
N ARG A 213 -23.29 -5.57 1.89
CA ARG A 213 -23.22 -5.86 3.31
C ARG A 213 -21.83 -6.34 3.72
N ASP A 214 -21.24 -7.20 2.90
CA ASP A 214 -20.07 -7.98 3.30
C ASP A 214 -18.76 -7.25 2.98
N LEU A 215 -18.68 -6.42 1.93
CA LEU A 215 -17.50 -5.63 1.63
C LEU A 215 -17.13 -4.63 2.76
N PRO A 216 -18.05 -3.79 3.28
CA PRO A 216 -17.70 -2.91 4.39
C PRO A 216 -17.25 -3.64 5.65
N ARG A 217 -17.81 -4.84 5.89
CA ARG A 217 -17.42 -5.68 7.03
C ARG A 217 -16.06 -6.32 6.81
N ALA A 218 -15.80 -6.82 5.60
CA ALA A 218 -14.51 -7.39 5.24
C ALA A 218 -13.40 -6.35 5.40
N LEU A 219 -13.59 -5.13 4.89
CA LEU A 219 -12.66 -4.02 5.08
C LEU A 219 -12.42 -3.71 6.55
N LEU A 220 -13.48 -3.59 7.35
CA LEU A 220 -13.34 -3.32 8.78
C LEU A 220 -12.60 -4.45 9.50
N ILE A 221 -12.96 -5.71 9.25
CA ILE A 221 -12.30 -6.88 9.87
C ILE A 221 -10.82 -6.91 9.49
N SER A 222 -10.50 -6.72 8.21
CA SER A 222 -9.12 -6.71 7.72
C SER A 222 -8.31 -5.59 8.37
N MET A 223 -8.83 -4.36 8.38
CA MET A 223 -8.15 -3.21 8.98
C MET A 223 -7.91 -3.37 10.49
N VAL A 224 -8.93 -3.82 11.23
CA VAL A 224 -8.80 -4.02 12.69
C VAL A 224 -7.81 -5.14 12.98
N ALA A 225 -7.93 -6.30 12.31
CA ALA A 225 -7.05 -7.44 12.54
C ALA A 225 -5.60 -7.09 12.22
N THR A 226 -5.34 -6.45 11.08
CA THR A 226 -3.99 -6.03 10.69
C THR A 226 -3.42 -4.97 11.64
N THR A 227 -4.22 -3.98 12.05
CA THR A 227 -3.79 -2.97 13.03
C THR A 227 -3.41 -3.62 14.37
N VAL A 228 -4.19 -4.58 14.86
CA VAL A 228 -3.87 -5.32 16.08
C VAL A 228 -2.54 -6.06 15.93
N ILE A 229 -2.35 -6.80 14.84
CA ILE A 229 -1.10 -7.52 14.59
C ILE A 229 0.08 -6.55 14.54
N TYR A 230 -0.03 -5.45 13.81
CA TYR A 230 1.04 -4.47 13.67
C TYR A 230 1.38 -3.76 14.98
N VAL A 231 0.38 -3.43 15.80
CA VAL A 231 0.59 -2.87 17.14
C VAL A 231 1.34 -3.87 18.02
N LEU A 232 0.95 -5.15 18.01
CA LEU A 232 1.63 -6.18 18.78
C LEU A 232 3.08 -6.40 18.30
N VAL A 233 3.33 -6.35 16.99
CA VAL A 233 4.68 -6.40 16.42
C VAL A 233 5.49 -5.18 16.87
N ALA A 234 4.91 -3.98 16.83
CA ALA A 234 5.58 -2.75 17.26
C ALA A 234 5.96 -2.81 18.74
N LEU A 235 5.03 -3.22 19.62
CA LEU A 235 5.29 -3.41 21.04
C LEU A 235 6.44 -4.40 21.28
N SER A 236 6.41 -5.53 20.56
CA SER A 236 7.43 -6.57 20.66
C SER A 236 8.80 -6.11 20.16
N ALA A 237 8.84 -5.40 19.05
CA ALA A 237 10.09 -4.95 18.46
C ALA A 237 10.85 -3.98 19.36
N VAL A 238 10.16 -2.95 19.90
CA VAL A 238 10.79 -1.95 20.79
C VAL A 238 11.07 -2.49 22.19
N ALA A 239 10.39 -3.58 22.60
CA ALA A 239 10.67 -4.25 23.88
C ALA A 239 11.98 -5.07 23.86
N VAL A 240 12.37 -5.57 22.70
CA VAL A 240 13.56 -6.42 22.55
C VAL A 240 14.79 -5.63 22.10
N VAL A 241 14.59 -4.64 21.23
CA VAL A 241 15.68 -3.84 20.61
C VAL A 241 15.36 -2.37 20.72
N ASP A 242 16.34 -1.57 21.14
CA ASP A 242 16.19 -0.12 21.23
C ASP A 242 15.76 0.47 19.89
N ALA A 243 14.85 1.45 19.93
CA ALA A 243 14.27 2.07 18.75
C ALA A 243 15.32 2.69 17.80
N GLU A 244 16.43 3.21 18.34
CA GLU A 244 17.54 3.76 17.55
C GLU A 244 18.26 2.66 16.76
N ARG A 245 18.53 1.51 17.38
CA ARG A 245 19.14 0.35 16.71
C ARG A 245 18.20 -0.26 15.67
N LEU A 246 16.89 -0.32 15.96
CA LEU A 246 15.90 -0.72 14.97
C LEU A 246 15.92 0.21 13.76
N GLY A 247 16.01 1.53 14.02
CA GLY A 247 16.05 2.55 12.98
C GLY A 247 17.29 2.51 12.08
N ALA A 248 18.39 1.99 12.60
CA ALA A 248 19.66 1.83 11.88
C ALA A 248 19.79 0.46 11.18
N SER A 249 18.90 -0.50 11.47
CA SER A 249 18.98 -1.86 10.93
C SER A 249 18.41 -1.95 9.53
N ALA A 250 19.13 -2.66 8.65
CA ALA A 250 18.63 -3.05 7.32
C ALA A 250 17.60 -4.20 7.37
N ALA A 251 17.59 -4.97 8.49
CA ALA A 251 16.68 -6.11 8.71
C ALA A 251 16.09 -6.05 10.14
N PRO A 252 15.22 -5.06 10.46
CA PRO A 252 14.84 -4.77 11.83
C PRO A 252 14.12 -5.91 12.55
N LEU A 253 13.20 -6.61 11.88
CA LEU A 253 12.49 -7.74 12.51
C LEU A 253 13.37 -8.98 12.70
N ALA A 254 14.31 -9.22 11.77
CA ALA A 254 15.29 -10.30 11.92
C ALA A 254 16.23 -10.03 13.11
N LEU A 255 16.65 -8.76 13.29
CA LEU A 255 17.43 -8.34 14.46
C LEU A 255 16.69 -8.61 15.79
N VAL A 256 15.37 -8.38 15.84
CA VAL A 256 14.53 -8.68 17.03
C VAL A 256 14.56 -10.18 17.37
N VAL A 257 14.28 -11.01 16.37
CA VAL A 257 14.21 -12.48 16.58
C VAL A 257 15.61 -13.04 16.85
N GLY A 258 16.62 -12.57 16.13
CA GLY A 258 18.01 -12.98 16.30
C GLY A 258 18.58 -12.68 17.68
N ARG A 259 18.17 -11.56 18.29
CA ARG A 259 18.60 -11.18 19.64
C ARG A 259 18.13 -12.15 20.73
N VAL A 260 16.96 -12.76 20.55
CA VAL A 260 16.37 -13.68 21.56
C VAL A 260 16.65 -15.13 21.24
N LEU A 261 16.48 -15.55 19.96
CA LEU A 261 16.58 -16.94 19.53
C LEU A 261 17.90 -17.28 18.82
N GLY A 262 18.76 -16.29 18.60
CA GLY A 262 20.06 -16.46 17.98
C GLY A 262 20.06 -16.48 16.45
N LYS A 263 21.25 -16.67 15.86
CA LYS A 263 21.51 -16.48 14.42
C LYS A 263 20.66 -17.36 13.48
N HIS A 264 20.31 -18.57 13.90
CA HIS A 264 19.48 -19.44 13.04
C HIS A 264 18.07 -18.89 12.85
N ALA A 265 17.47 -18.35 13.91
CA ALA A 265 16.14 -17.74 13.84
C ALA A 265 16.16 -16.40 13.07
N ASP A 266 17.22 -15.61 13.23
CA ASP A 266 17.49 -14.42 12.43
C ASP A 266 17.51 -14.75 10.93
N MET A 267 18.28 -15.80 10.54
CA MET A 267 18.34 -16.26 9.15
C MET A 267 16.97 -16.71 8.63
N VAL A 268 16.23 -17.47 9.42
CA VAL A 268 14.89 -17.95 9.01
C VAL A 268 13.95 -16.76 8.78
N LEU A 269 13.90 -15.80 9.71
CA LEU A 269 13.03 -14.62 9.53
C LEU A 269 13.47 -13.75 8.34
N SER A 270 14.78 -13.62 8.12
CA SER A 270 15.31 -12.90 6.95
C SER A 270 14.90 -13.58 5.64
N LEU A 271 14.94 -14.91 5.57
CA LEU A 271 14.47 -15.65 4.39
C LEU A 271 12.96 -15.50 4.16
N LEU A 272 12.16 -15.49 5.24
CA LEU A 272 10.73 -15.20 5.16
C LEU A 272 10.47 -13.77 4.63
N ALA A 273 11.22 -12.80 5.13
CA ALA A 273 11.13 -11.40 4.67
C ALA A 273 11.53 -11.25 3.20
N LEU A 274 12.57 -11.97 2.75
CA LEU A 274 12.97 -11.98 1.33
C LEU A 274 11.88 -12.58 0.44
N ALA A 275 11.26 -13.68 0.85
CA ALA A 275 10.16 -14.30 0.09
C ALA A 275 8.94 -13.37 0.02
N ALA A 276 8.56 -12.76 1.15
CA ALA A 276 7.47 -11.81 1.28
C ALA A 276 7.67 -10.58 0.37
N THR A 277 8.84 -9.95 0.49
CA THR A 277 9.17 -8.74 -0.27
C THR A 277 9.24 -9.02 -1.77
N ALA A 278 9.88 -10.12 -2.20
CA ALA A 278 9.95 -10.50 -3.61
C ALA A 278 8.54 -10.76 -4.21
N ASN A 279 7.67 -11.43 -3.45
CA ASN A 279 6.28 -11.67 -3.82
C ASN A 279 5.50 -10.36 -4.03
N THR A 280 5.58 -9.46 -3.05
CA THR A 280 4.91 -8.15 -3.13
C THR A 280 5.40 -7.33 -4.33
N VAL A 281 6.73 -7.30 -4.57
CA VAL A 281 7.30 -6.60 -5.74
C VAL A 281 6.78 -7.17 -7.04
N LEU A 282 6.75 -8.50 -7.19
CA LEU A 282 6.24 -9.15 -8.39
C LEU A 282 4.80 -8.76 -8.71
N LEU A 283 3.94 -8.74 -7.68
CA LEU A 283 2.53 -8.37 -7.83
C LEU A 283 2.38 -6.89 -8.21
N LEU A 284 3.08 -5.99 -7.53
CA LEU A 284 3.05 -4.56 -7.81
C LEU A 284 3.54 -4.23 -9.23
N LEU A 285 4.63 -4.86 -9.68
CA LEU A 285 5.15 -4.67 -11.04
C LEU A 285 4.16 -5.17 -12.10
N ALA A 286 3.56 -6.35 -11.87
CA ALA A 286 2.57 -6.91 -12.78
C ALA A 286 1.32 -6.02 -12.85
N ALA A 287 0.83 -5.54 -11.72
CA ALA A 287 -0.33 -4.64 -11.64
C ALA A 287 -0.04 -3.30 -12.34
N SER A 288 1.11 -2.67 -12.05
CA SER A 288 1.53 -1.42 -12.67
C SER A 288 1.64 -1.52 -14.19
N ALA A 289 2.28 -2.60 -14.69
CA ALA A 289 2.42 -2.82 -16.12
C ALA A 289 1.06 -3.00 -16.82
N ARG A 290 0.13 -3.74 -16.21
CA ARG A 290 -1.23 -3.92 -16.73
C ARG A 290 -2.05 -2.62 -16.69
N SER A 291 -1.88 -1.80 -15.66
CA SER A 291 -2.54 -0.51 -15.54
C SER A 291 -2.07 0.48 -16.61
N ILE A 292 -0.74 0.56 -16.85
CA ILE A 292 -0.15 1.37 -17.92
C ILE A 292 -0.67 0.91 -19.30
N TYR A 293 -0.67 -0.40 -19.53
CA TYR A 293 -1.24 -0.98 -20.74
C TYR A 293 -2.71 -0.58 -20.93
N GLY A 294 -3.52 -0.73 -19.88
CA GLY A 294 -4.95 -0.36 -19.92
C GLY A 294 -5.17 1.12 -20.26
N MET A 295 -4.39 2.02 -19.68
CA MET A 295 -4.45 3.45 -19.99
C MET A 295 -3.98 3.75 -21.43
N ALA A 296 -2.97 3.06 -21.93
CA ALA A 296 -2.50 3.21 -23.31
C ALA A 296 -3.54 2.67 -24.32
N ALA A 297 -4.16 1.53 -24.03
CA ALA A 297 -5.24 0.95 -24.83
C ALA A 297 -6.49 1.85 -24.86
N ALA A 298 -6.75 2.59 -23.79
CA ALA A 298 -7.81 3.60 -23.71
C ALA A 298 -7.45 4.95 -24.39
N GLY A 299 -6.25 5.07 -24.97
CA GLY A 299 -5.78 6.28 -25.64
C GLY A 299 -5.35 7.41 -24.70
N VAL A 300 -5.19 7.12 -23.39
CA VAL A 300 -4.75 8.09 -22.37
C VAL A 300 -3.22 8.22 -22.34
N LEU A 301 -2.50 7.13 -22.63
CA LEU A 301 -1.04 7.08 -22.75
C LEU A 301 -0.63 6.76 -24.19
N PRO A 302 0.65 6.96 -24.56
CA PRO A 302 1.15 6.64 -25.90
C PRO A 302 0.83 5.20 -26.32
N ALA A 303 0.33 5.00 -27.53
CA ALA A 303 -0.14 3.71 -28.03
C ALA A 303 0.96 2.61 -28.03
N ARG A 304 2.25 2.97 -28.04
CA ARG A 304 3.37 2.03 -27.90
C ARG A 304 3.28 1.22 -26.61
N LEU A 305 2.82 1.83 -25.51
CA LEU A 305 2.68 1.15 -24.21
C LEU A 305 1.55 0.10 -24.21
N ALA A 306 0.72 0.07 -25.25
CA ALA A 306 -0.29 -0.97 -25.47
C ALA A 306 0.24 -2.17 -26.28
N HIS A 307 1.54 -2.22 -26.58
CA HIS A 307 2.14 -3.34 -27.30
C HIS A 307 2.25 -4.58 -26.42
N VAL A 308 1.64 -5.67 -26.90
CA VAL A 308 1.64 -6.98 -26.21
C VAL A 308 2.56 -7.94 -26.95
N GLY A 309 3.50 -8.55 -26.22
CA GLY A 309 4.44 -9.53 -26.76
C GLY A 309 3.82 -10.90 -27.02
N ARG A 310 4.65 -11.85 -27.48
CA ARG A 310 4.24 -13.23 -27.79
C ARG A 310 3.72 -13.99 -26.56
N THR A 311 4.15 -13.63 -25.37
CA THR A 311 3.75 -14.21 -24.08
C THR A 311 2.51 -13.54 -23.46
N ALA A 312 1.76 -12.76 -24.25
CA ALA A 312 0.60 -11.96 -23.79
C ALA A 312 0.94 -10.95 -22.69
N VAL A 313 2.20 -10.58 -22.53
CA VAL A 313 2.67 -9.57 -21.55
C VAL A 313 2.78 -8.21 -22.26
N PRO A 314 2.38 -7.09 -21.59
CA PRO A 314 2.57 -5.73 -22.13
C PRO A 314 4.04 -5.33 -22.02
N VAL A 315 4.84 -5.65 -23.05
CA VAL A 315 6.31 -5.56 -23.02
C VAL A 315 6.79 -4.14 -22.73
N ASP A 316 6.32 -3.15 -23.51
CA ASP A 316 6.82 -1.78 -23.39
C ASP A 316 6.41 -1.14 -22.04
N ALA A 317 5.22 -1.47 -21.53
CA ALA A 317 4.77 -1.04 -20.19
C ALA A 317 5.64 -1.70 -19.11
N THR A 318 5.94 -2.99 -19.22
CA THR A 318 6.80 -3.71 -18.26
C THR A 318 8.22 -3.12 -18.25
N VAL A 319 8.81 -2.86 -19.43
CA VAL A 319 10.13 -2.23 -19.53
C VAL A 319 10.13 -0.84 -18.89
N LEU A 320 9.09 -0.04 -19.13
CA LEU A 320 8.96 1.28 -18.50
C LEU A 320 8.93 1.19 -16.96
N VAL A 321 8.09 0.30 -16.40
CA VAL A 321 7.97 0.11 -14.95
C VAL A 321 9.30 -0.34 -14.34
N LEU A 322 9.95 -1.35 -14.93
CA LEU A 322 11.24 -1.85 -14.46
C LEU A 322 12.34 -0.78 -14.55
N THR A 323 12.34 0.04 -15.60
CA THR A 323 13.31 1.13 -15.75
C THR A 323 13.10 2.19 -14.67
N VAL A 324 11.87 2.64 -14.46
CA VAL A 324 11.56 3.64 -13.42
C VAL A 324 11.91 3.10 -12.04
N GLN A 325 11.54 1.85 -11.73
CA GLN A 325 11.90 1.19 -10.48
C GLN A 325 13.42 1.11 -10.29
N ALA A 326 14.19 0.68 -11.31
CA ALA A 326 15.64 0.59 -11.23
C ALA A 326 16.28 1.96 -10.96
N VAL A 327 15.80 3.03 -11.61
CA VAL A 327 16.27 4.39 -11.33
C VAL A 327 15.99 4.78 -9.88
N LEU A 328 14.77 4.53 -9.38
CA LEU A 328 14.40 4.84 -7.99
C LEU A 328 15.25 4.07 -6.97
N VAL A 329 15.59 2.81 -7.26
CA VAL A 329 16.47 1.97 -6.43
C VAL A 329 17.88 2.53 -6.36
N VAL A 330 18.40 3.07 -7.49
CA VAL A 330 19.77 3.61 -7.54
C VAL A 330 19.88 4.97 -6.87
N VAL A 331 18.90 5.86 -7.07
CA VAL A 331 18.98 7.25 -6.60
C VAL A 331 18.34 7.49 -5.24
N GLY A 332 17.46 6.59 -4.81
CA GLY A 332 16.66 6.73 -3.60
C GLY A 332 17.14 5.90 -2.42
N THR A 333 16.82 6.34 -1.22
CA THR A 333 16.92 5.52 -0.01
C THR A 333 15.54 4.95 0.33
N LEU A 334 15.50 3.83 1.06
CA LEU A 334 14.25 3.21 1.52
C LEU A 334 13.28 4.25 2.11
N ARG A 335 13.78 5.08 3.02
CA ARG A 335 12.97 6.11 3.68
C ARG A 335 12.45 7.18 2.72
N GLN A 336 13.27 7.63 1.77
CA GLN A 336 12.89 8.69 0.82
C GLN A 336 11.82 8.19 -0.15
N VAL A 337 12.04 7.00 -0.74
CA VAL A 337 11.10 6.42 -1.72
C VAL A 337 9.77 6.09 -1.03
N ALA A 338 9.80 5.49 0.16
CA ALA A 338 8.60 5.22 0.96
C ALA A 338 7.82 6.51 1.28
N ALA A 339 8.51 7.56 1.73
CA ALA A 339 7.86 8.83 2.07
C ALA A 339 7.24 9.54 0.87
N ILE A 340 7.84 9.41 -0.34
CA ILE A 340 7.23 9.91 -1.58
C ILE A 340 6.02 9.06 -1.96
N THR A 341 6.11 7.74 -1.83
CA THR A 341 4.99 6.82 -2.06
C THR A 341 3.80 7.20 -1.20
N ASP A 342 4.03 7.32 0.12
CA ASP A 342 2.97 7.68 1.07
C ASP A 342 2.36 9.05 0.76
N ALA A 343 3.18 10.04 0.41
CA ALA A 343 2.68 11.36 0.05
C ALA A 343 1.76 11.32 -1.19
N VAL A 344 2.12 10.54 -2.21
CA VAL A 344 1.31 10.37 -3.43
C VAL A 344 0.00 9.63 -3.12
N VAL A 345 0.07 8.56 -2.33
CA VAL A 345 -1.10 7.78 -1.90
C VAL A 345 -2.04 8.61 -1.04
N LEU A 346 -1.51 9.33 -0.05
CA LEU A 346 -2.32 10.18 0.83
C LEU A 346 -3.08 11.25 0.04
N VAL A 347 -2.45 11.86 -0.98
CA VAL A 347 -3.13 12.79 -1.89
C VAL A 347 -4.24 12.09 -2.66
N SER A 348 -4.00 10.89 -3.22
CA SER A 348 -5.04 10.12 -3.91
C SER A 348 -6.21 9.77 -2.97
N PHE A 349 -5.92 9.36 -1.74
CA PHE A 349 -6.95 9.08 -0.74
C PHE A 349 -7.72 10.33 -0.29
N MET A 350 -7.08 11.50 -0.28
CA MET A 350 -7.78 12.77 -0.07
C MET A 350 -8.82 13.02 -1.16
N PHE A 351 -8.52 12.74 -2.44
CA PHE A 351 -9.51 12.81 -3.52
C PHE A 351 -10.67 11.84 -3.31
N VAL A 352 -10.41 10.60 -2.90
CA VAL A 352 -11.45 9.61 -2.62
C VAL A 352 -12.34 10.04 -1.46
N ASN A 353 -11.75 10.48 -0.35
CA ASN A 353 -12.48 10.95 0.82
C ASN A 353 -13.33 12.19 0.50
N ALA A 354 -12.75 13.17 -0.22
CA ALA A 354 -13.46 14.35 -0.69
C ALA A 354 -14.62 13.99 -1.62
N SER A 355 -14.47 12.95 -2.45
CA SER A 355 -15.51 12.47 -3.35
C SER A 355 -16.75 12.00 -2.61
N LEU A 356 -16.58 11.18 -1.55
CA LEU A 356 -17.71 10.73 -0.74
C LEU A 356 -18.38 11.90 -0.01
N CYS A 357 -17.61 12.80 0.61
CA CYS A 357 -18.15 14.01 1.24
C CYS A 357 -19.01 14.82 0.28
N TRP A 358 -18.49 15.09 -0.93
CA TRP A 358 -19.17 15.87 -1.93
C TRP A 358 -20.48 15.22 -2.40
N LEU A 359 -20.45 13.91 -2.68
CA LEU A 359 -21.65 13.19 -3.13
C LEU A 359 -22.70 13.09 -2.01
N ALA A 360 -22.28 12.92 -0.76
CA ALA A 360 -23.19 12.89 0.40
C ALA A 360 -23.82 14.26 0.65
N ALA A 361 -23.04 15.35 0.60
CA ALA A 361 -23.52 16.72 0.77
C ALA A 361 -24.51 17.13 -0.32
N ARG A 362 -24.32 16.66 -1.56
CA ARG A 362 -25.21 16.92 -2.69
C ARG A 362 -26.37 15.96 -2.83
N HIS A 363 -26.67 15.16 -1.81
CA HIS A 363 -27.75 14.17 -1.82
C HIS A 363 -27.68 13.13 -2.97
N ARG A 364 -26.48 12.88 -3.50
CA ARG A 364 -26.25 11.89 -4.56
C ARG A 364 -25.94 10.49 -4.05
N THR A 365 -25.86 10.29 -2.71
CA THR A 365 -25.81 8.98 -2.09
C THR A 365 -27.22 8.52 -1.73
N PRO A 366 -27.54 7.20 -1.81
CA PRO A 366 -28.86 6.67 -1.44
C PRO A 366 -29.14 6.70 0.06
N SER A 367 -28.26 7.31 0.85
CA SER A 367 -28.31 7.29 2.32
C SER A 367 -29.23 8.38 2.88
N ARG A 368 -29.90 8.07 4.01
CA ARG A 368 -30.81 8.98 4.73
C ARG A 368 -30.40 9.10 6.22
N GLY A 369 -30.79 10.21 6.84
CA GLY A 369 -30.62 10.41 8.29
C GLY A 369 -29.17 10.27 8.78
N GLY A 370 -28.97 9.58 9.90
CA GLY A 370 -27.66 9.40 10.55
C GLY A 370 -26.59 8.76 9.66
N ARG A 371 -26.99 7.93 8.69
CA ARG A 371 -26.03 7.34 7.73
C ARG A 371 -25.42 8.39 6.81
N ARG A 372 -26.16 9.42 6.41
CA ARG A 372 -25.62 10.52 5.61
C ARG A 372 -24.65 11.38 6.42
N ILE A 373 -24.95 11.60 7.71
CA ILE A 373 -24.04 12.30 8.62
C ILE A 373 -22.71 11.52 8.70
N ALA A 374 -22.75 10.20 8.85
CA ALA A 374 -21.56 9.36 8.85
C ALA A 374 -20.78 9.42 7.52
N GLU A 375 -21.47 9.46 6.37
CA GLU A 375 -20.86 9.60 5.04
C GLU A 375 -20.24 10.99 4.78
N THR A 376 -20.50 11.96 5.63
CA THR A 376 -19.86 13.27 5.60
C THR A 376 -18.75 13.35 6.65
N LEU A 377 -19.04 13.01 7.91
CA LEU A 377 -18.08 13.18 9.01
C LEU A 377 -16.89 12.22 8.93
N ILE A 378 -17.13 10.93 8.63
CA ILE A 378 -16.04 9.92 8.59
C ILE A 378 -15.01 10.27 7.52
N PRO A 379 -15.39 10.50 6.24
CA PRO A 379 -14.40 10.84 5.22
C PRO A 379 -13.83 12.26 5.41
N SER A 380 -14.54 13.20 6.05
CA SER A 380 -13.94 14.49 6.42
C SER A 380 -12.81 14.31 7.44
N LEU A 381 -13.02 13.47 8.45
CA LEU A 381 -11.96 13.15 9.41
C LEU A 381 -10.80 12.41 8.74
N ALA A 382 -11.10 11.43 7.85
CA ALA A 382 -10.08 10.74 7.06
C ALA A 382 -9.27 11.72 6.21
N PHE A 383 -9.92 12.68 5.55
CA PHE A 383 -9.26 13.72 4.76
C PHE A 383 -8.30 14.55 5.64
N VAL A 384 -8.75 14.99 6.82
CA VAL A 384 -7.92 15.76 7.75
C VAL A 384 -6.72 14.94 8.26
N LEU A 385 -6.93 13.67 8.58
CA LEU A 385 -5.83 12.78 8.99
C LEU A 385 -4.85 12.48 7.85
N CYS A 386 -5.33 12.28 6.61
CA CYS A 386 -4.45 12.16 5.45
C CYS A 386 -3.61 13.43 5.26
N ALA A 387 -4.22 14.61 5.36
CA ALA A 387 -3.50 15.88 5.29
C ALA A 387 -2.50 16.04 6.45
N TRP A 388 -2.87 15.62 7.66
CA TRP A 388 -1.97 15.63 8.81
C TRP A 388 -0.74 14.75 8.60
N LEU A 389 -0.93 13.49 8.16
CA LEU A 389 0.18 12.59 7.86
C LEU A 389 1.04 13.13 6.71
N LEU A 390 0.42 13.67 5.67
CA LEU A 390 1.11 14.28 4.53
C LEU A 390 2.04 15.42 4.97
N LEU A 391 1.59 16.29 5.90
CA LEU A 391 2.43 17.37 6.45
C LEU A 391 3.62 16.84 7.27
N HIS A 392 3.53 15.62 7.81
CA HIS A 392 4.60 14.98 8.59
C HIS A 392 5.47 14.01 7.75
N ALA A 393 5.15 13.79 6.48
CA ALA A 393 5.95 12.98 5.56
C ALA A 393 7.30 13.62 5.16
N GLY A 394 7.49 14.90 5.50
CA GLY A 394 8.70 15.67 5.22
C GLY A 394 8.58 16.57 3.98
N LEU A 395 9.31 17.69 3.99
CA LEU A 395 9.21 18.72 2.95
C LEU A 395 9.53 18.19 1.55
N ALA A 396 10.57 17.36 1.42
CA ALA A 396 10.94 16.77 0.12
C ALA A 396 9.82 15.93 -0.49
N SER A 397 9.12 15.13 0.33
CA SER A 397 7.99 14.28 -0.10
C SER A 397 6.80 15.13 -0.50
N LEU A 398 6.51 16.20 0.27
CA LEU A 398 5.47 17.18 -0.07
C LEU A 398 5.74 17.85 -1.42
N LEU A 399 6.96 18.34 -1.64
CA LEU A 399 7.36 18.99 -2.90
C LEU A 399 7.30 18.00 -4.07
N SER A 400 7.71 16.75 -3.87
CA SER A 400 7.62 15.72 -4.90
C SER A 400 6.18 15.38 -5.27
N ALA A 401 5.29 15.19 -4.29
CA ALA A 401 3.87 14.95 -4.52
C ALA A 401 3.19 16.16 -5.19
N ALA A 402 3.50 17.38 -4.75
CA ALA A 402 2.98 18.61 -5.37
C ALA A 402 3.47 18.76 -6.81
N GLY A 403 4.75 18.53 -7.08
CA GLY A 403 5.33 18.57 -8.42
C GLY A 403 4.67 17.55 -9.36
N LEU A 404 4.51 16.31 -8.91
CA LEU A 404 3.80 15.26 -9.64
C LEU A 404 2.35 15.67 -9.93
N MET A 405 1.65 16.22 -8.94
CA MET A 405 0.27 16.69 -9.11
C MET A 405 0.17 17.79 -10.17
N VAL A 406 1.07 18.78 -10.14
CA VAL A 406 1.12 19.85 -11.15
C VAL A 406 1.34 19.28 -12.54
N VAL A 407 2.31 18.38 -12.71
CA VAL A 407 2.57 17.71 -13.99
C VAL A 407 1.34 16.95 -14.50
N LEU A 408 0.67 16.19 -13.62
CA LEU A 408 -0.53 15.43 -13.99
C LEU A 408 -1.72 16.32 -14.35
N VAL A 409 -1.90 17.45 -13.66
CA VAL A 409 -2.94 18.43 -13.99
C VAL A 409 -2.66 19.04 -15.37
N LEU A 410 -1.41 19.39 -15.67
CA LEU A 410 -1.03 19.92 -16.98
C LEU A 410 -1.23 18.86 -18.09
N LEU A 411 -0.79 17.63 -17.88
CA LEU A 411 -1.02 16.54 -18.83
C LEU A 411 -2.52 16.25 -19.03
N GLY A 412 -3.30 16.25 -17.96
CA GLY A 412 -4.76 16.07 -18.02
C GLY A 412 -5.49 17.23 -18.73
N SER A 413 -4.90 18.44 -18.73
CA SER A 413 -5.45 19.59 -19.47
C SER A 413 -5.16 19.52 -20.98
N LEU A 414 -4.03 18.89 -21.35
CA LEU A 414 -3.58 18.74 -22.74
C LEU A 414 -4.16 17.49 -23.41
N SER A 415 -4.50 16.46 -22.63
CA SER A 415 -5.08 15.24 -23.17
C SER A 415 -6.56 15.42 -23.48
N SER A 416 -6.98 14.99 -24.67
CA SER A 416 -8.40 14.82 -25.03
C SER A 416 -8.94 13.57 -24.31
N ILE A 417 -9.13 13.67 -22.98
CA ILE A 417 -9.73 12.59 -22.20
C ILE A 417 -11.13 12.36 -22.76
N PRO A 418 -11.43 11.15 -23.28
CA PRO A 418 -12.75 10.88 -23.85
C PRO A 418 -13.81 11.20 -22.79
N HIS A 419 -14.82 11.98 -23.14
CA HIS A 419 -16.00 12.16 -22.30
C HIS A 419 -16.65 10.78 -22.15
N MET A 420 -16.27 10.04 -21.11
CA MET A 420 -17.02 8.86 -20.71
C MET A 420 -18.39 9.34 -20.26
N GLY A 421 -19.36 9.21 -21.17
CA GLY A 421 -20.73 9.61 -20.92
C GLY A 421 -21.29 8.83 -19.75
N TYR A 422 -21.14 9.35 -18.55
CA TYR A 422 -21.99 8.97 -17.44
C TYR A 422 -23.40 9.45 -17.80
N ARG A 423 -24.25 8.56 -18.37
CA ARG A 423 -25.67 8.84 -18.48
C ARG A 423 -26.16 9.14 -17.06
N ARG A 424 -26.66 10.35 -16.91
CA ARG A 424 -27.31 10.89 -15.71
C ARG A 424 -28.49 10.04 -15.29
#